data_815fa4c4dbfd8c215b4a5611ef9b096d
#
_entry.id   815fa4c4dbfd8c215b4a5611ef9b096d
#
_cell.length_a   1.000
_cell.length_b   1.000
_cell.length_c   1.000
_cell.angle_alpha   90.00
_cell.angle_beta   90.00
_cell.angle_gamma   90.00
#
_symmetry.space_group_name_H-M   'P 1'
#
loop_
_entity.id
_entity.type
_entity.pdbx_description
1 polymer ?
#
loop_
_entity_poly.entity_id
_entity_poly.type
_entity_poly.pdbx_seq_one_letter_code
_entity_poly.pdbx_strand_id
1 'polypeptide(L)'
;MVKDLDYGFIPGTNSKPTLLKSGAEKLLRIFNLSAEISLCYSLEDFSGKEYGEPLFYYRYRCCLTWQNQLIATCEGSCNSWEKKYRYREQKPTCPRCNQPTIRQGENEYYCWKKIGGCGAKFPLTYEVIANQKTGLIPNSEIFDQINTIQKMAQKRSLVGAVLIAPGASEFFTQDLEDR
;
A
#
# COMPACT_ATOMS: atom_id res chain seq x y z
N MET A 1 22.74 -0.52 8.71
CA MET A 1 21.44 -0.61 8.00
C MET A 1 21.65 -1.30 6.66
N VAL A 2 20.71 -2.15 6.23
CA VAL A 2 20.81 -2.98 5.04
C VAL A 2 19.83 -2.45 4.00
N LYS A 3 20.32 -2.26 2.76
CA LYS A 3 19.49 -1.85 1.63
C LYS A 3 18.39 -2.90 1.38
N ASP A 4 17.23 -2.46 0.93
CA ASP A 4 16.01 -3.25 0.64
C ASP A 4 15.40 -3.99 1.85
N LEU A 5 16.03 -3.87 3.02
CA LEU A 5 15.50 -4.34 4.29
C LEU A 5 15.19 -3.18 5.24
N ASP A 6 16.13 -2.28 5.45
CA ASP A 6 16.01 -1.16 6.40
C ASP A 6 15.66 0.17 5.70
N TYR A 7 16.08 0.30 4.45
CA TYR A 7 15.76 1.43 3.57
C TYR A 7 15.70 0.97 2.12
N GLY A 8 14.98 1.71 1.29
CA GLY A 8 14.86 1.41 -0.13
C GLY A 8 14.85 2.68 -0.97
N PHE A 9 15.06 2.54 -2.27
CA PHE A 9 14.92 3.64 -3.23
C PHE A 9 13.63 3.47 -4.03
N ILE A 10 12.92 4.57 -4.23
CA ILE A 10 11.73 4.57 -5.07
C ILE A 10 12.20 4.67 -6.52
N PRO A 11 11.84 3.71 -7.40
CA PRO A 11 12.22 3.77 -8.81
C PRO A 11 11.75 5.06 -9.48
N GLY A 12 12.65 5.69 -10.23
CA GLY A 12 12.35 6.92 -10.99
C GLY A 12 12.43 8.21 -10.17
N THR A 13 12.90 8.16 -8.92
CA THR A 13 13.22 9.34 -8.12
C THR A 13 14.72 9.43 -7.87
N ASN A 14 15.28 10.64 -7.95
CA ASN A 14 16.64 10.94 -7.45
C ASN A 14 16.61 11.36 -5.98
N SER A 15 15.57 10.98 -5.26
CA SER A 15 15.32 11.36 -3.88
C SER A 15 16.20 10.57 -2.90
N LYS A 16 16.27 11.05 -1.67
CA LYS A 16 16.85 10.32 -0.55
C LYS A 16 16.20 8.93 -0.42
N PRO A 17 16.91 7.93 0.10
CA PRO A 17 16.34 6.62 0.34
C PRO A 17 15.15 6.72 1.33
N THR A 18 14.11 5.94 1.08
CA THR A 18 12.95 5.85 1.98
C THR A 18 13.26 4.93 3.14
N LEU A 19 13.05 5.41 4.37
CA LEU A 19 13.21 4.60 5.58
C LEU A 19 12.07 3.57 5.67
N LEU A 20 12.44 2.30 5.83
CA LEU A 20 11.49 1.22 6.04
C LEU A 20 11.25 0.99 7.55
N LYS A 21 10.17 0.28 7.90
CA LYS A 21 9.81 0.01 9.31
C LYS A 21 10.94 -0.66 10.07
N SER A 22 11.60 -1.66 9.49
CA SER A 22 12.73 -2.37 10.09
C SER A 22 13.93 -1.45 10.36
N GLY A 23 14.19 -0.50 9.47
CA GLY A 23 15.19 0.53 9.68
C GLY A 23 14.83 1.48 10.82
N ALA A 24 13.56 1.90 10.88
CA ALA A 24 13.06 2.72 11.98
C ALA A 24 13.21 2.00 13.33
N GLU A 25 12.83 0.73 13.41
CA GLU A 25 12.99 -0.09 14.63
C GLU A 25 14.45 -0.26 15.06
N LYS A 26 15.38 -0.35 14.10
CA LYS A 26 16.82 -0.38 14.40
C LYS A 26 17.32 0.96 14.94
N LEU A 27 16.89 2.08 14.38
CA LEU A 27 17.24 3.41 14.87
C LEU A 27 16.73 3.62 16.30
N LEU A 28 15.50 3.20 16.61
CA LEU A 28 14.99 3.23 17.99
C LEU A 28 15.93 2.52 18.97
N ARG A 29 16.41 1.34 18.60
CA ARG A 29 17.35 0.57 19.47
C ARG A 29 18.70 1.25 19.60
N ILE A 30 19.26 1.79 18.50
CA ILE A 30 20.57 2.47 18.50
C ILE A 30 20.54 3.71 19.41
N PHE A 31 19.45 4.48 19.34
CA PHE A 31 19.29 5.71 20.12
C PHE A 31 18.60 5.48 21.49
N ASN A 32 18.32 4.22 21.83
CA ASN A 32 17.65 3.83 23.07
C ASN A 32 16.32 4.58 23.30
N LEU A 33 15.53 4.71 22.22
CA LEU A 33 14.23 5.37 22.23
C LEU A 33 13.12 4.35 22.43
N SER A 34 12.13 4.71 23.25
CA SER A 34 10.88 3.98 23.40
C SER A 34 9.79 4.61 22.53
N ALA A 35 8.98 3.79 21.86
CA ALA A 35 7.89 4.24 21.02
C ALA A 35 6.55 3.78 21.59
N GLU A 36 5.63 4.72 21.75
CA GLU A 36 4.23 4.47 22.06
C GLU A 36 3.36 4.89 20.88
N ILE A 37 2.50 3.99 20.42
CA ILE A 37 1.59 4.24 19.28
C ILE A 37 0.16 4.17 19.78
N SER A 38 -0.58 5.25 19.65
CA SER A 38 -1.97 5.38 20.07
C SER A 38 -2.88 5.81 18.94
N LEU A 39 -4.12 5.31 18.93
CA LEU A 39 -5.17 5.73 18.00
C LEU A 39 -5.64 7.13 18.39
N CYS A 40 -5.57 8.10 17.47
CA CYS A 40 -6.05 9.46 17.67
C CYS A 40 -7.45 9.67 17.12
N TYR A 41 -7.73 9.06 15.98
CA TYR A 41 -9.02 9.22 15.30
C TYR A 41 -9.29 8.02 14.40
N SER A 42 -10.56 7.60 14.38
CA SER A 42 -11.04 6.63 13.39
C SER A 42 -12.40 7.07 12.86
N LEU A 43 -12.66 6.74 11.61
CA LEU A 43 -13.95 6.85 10.97
C LEU A 43 -14.21 5.55 10.21
N GLU A 44 -15.36 4.95 10.45
CA GLU A 44 -15.75 3.67 9.86
C GLU A 44 -17.18 3.74 9.34
N ASP A 45 -17.36 3.90 8.04
CA ASP A 45 -18.63 3.73 7.34
C ASP A 45 -18.62 2.43 6.56
N PHE A 46 -19.11 1.35 7.18
CA PHE A 46 -19.20 0.03 6.54
C PHE A 46 -20.28 0.00 5.44
N SER A 47 -21.30 0.81 5.58
CA SER A 47 -22.45 0.80 4.68
C SER A 47 -22.25 1.61 3.40
N GLY A 48 -21.31 2.55 3.42
CA GLY A 48 -21.14 3.54 2.37
C GLY A 48 -22.27 4.54 2.23
N LYS A 49 -23.20 4.60 3.22
CA LYS A 49 -24.38 5.48 3.15
C LYS A 49 -24.01 6.94 3.27
N GLU A 50 -23.01 7.26 4.08
CA GLU A 50 -22.60 8.63 4.33
C GLU A 50 -21.73 9.18 3.21
N TYR A 51 -20.82 8.35 2.68
CA TYR A 51 -19.81 8.77 1.72
C TYR A 51 -19.96 8.18 0.31
N GLY A 52 -21.06 7.44 0.04
CA GLY A 52 -21.34 6.82 -1.26
C GLY A 52 -20.65 5.48 -1.49
N GLU A 53 -19.64 5.14 -0.71
CA GLU A 53 -18.95 3.86 -0.69
C GLU A 53 -18.28 3.64 0.68
N PRO A 54 -17.98 2.39 1.09
CA PRO A 54 -17.37 2.10 2.39
C PRO A 54 -16.07 2.90 2.61
N LEU A 55 -16.00 3.59 3.74
CA LEU A 55 -14.84 4.40 4.13
C LEU A 55 -14.30 3.96 5.48
N PHE A 56 -13.02 3.58 5.51
CA PHE A 56 -12.25 3.30 6.71
C PHE A 56 -11.07 4.25 6.75
N TYR A 57 -11.02 5.11 7.75
CA TYR A 57 -9.94 6.07 7.97
C TYR A 57 -9.40 5.91 9.38
N TYR A 58 -8.08 5.80 9.50
CA TYR A 58 -7.40 5.72 10.79
C TYR A 58 -6.24 6.71 10.85
N ARG A 59 -6.11 7.35 12.01
CA ARG A 59 -4.99 8.23 12.34
C ARG A 59 -4.39 7.82 13.66
N TYR A 60 -3.12 7.48 13.64
CA TYR A 60 -2.34 7.10 14.79
C TYR A 60 -1.28 8.14 15.08
N ARG A 61 -0.95 8.30 16.37
CA ARG A 61 0.15 9.11 16.87
C ARG A 61 1.22 8.19 17.42
N CYS A 62 2.47 8.46 17.07
CA CYS A 62 3.65 7.86 17.69
C CYS A 62 4.36 8.90 18.53
N CYS A 63 4.54 8.62 19.82
CA CYS A 63 5.36 9.40 20.75
C CYS A 63 6.66 8.64 20.99
N LEU A 64 7.79 9.30 20.76
CA LEU A 64 9.12 8.77 21.07
C LEU A 64 9.63 9.39 22.35
N THR A 65 10.08 8.56 23.29
CA THR A 65 10.61 9.00 24.57
C THR A 65 12.02 8.47 24.80
N TRP A 66 12.83 9.24 25.49
CA TRP A 66 14.11 8.85 26.05
C TRP A 66 14.14 9.20 27.54
N GLN A 67 14.42 8.22 28.40
CA GLN A 67 14.39 8.41 29.86
C GLN A 67 13.10 9.10 30.36
N ASN A 68 11.95 8.68 29.85
CA ASN A 68 10.62 9.25 30.12
C ASN A 68 10.41 10.71 29.65
N GLN A 69 11.33 11.29 28.92
CA GLN A 69 11.16 12.60 28.29
C GLN A 69 10.68 12.44 26.86
N LEU A 70 9.64 13.19 26.46
CA LEU A 70 9.15 13.22 25.10
C LEU A 70 10.18 13.89 24.18
N ILE A 71 10.64 13.18 23.16
CA ILE A 71 11.64 13.65 22.21
C ILE A 71 11.01 14.05 20.88
N ALA A 72 10.07 13.24 20.38
CA ALA A 72 9.37 13.51 19.12
C ALA A 72 7.97 12.94 19.12
N THR A 73 7.09 13.56 18.34
CA THR A 73 5.74 13.09 18.07
C THR A 73 5.45 13.22 16.58
N CYS A 74 4.85 12.20 15.98
CA CYS A 74 4.37 12.25 14.62
C CYS A 74 3.03 11.54 14.49
N GLU A 75 2.14 12.10 13.66
CA GLU A 75 0.89 11.45 13.29
C GLU A 75 1.01 10.83 11.90
N GLY A 76 0.40 9.66 11.72
CA GLY A 76 0.29 9.00 10.45
C GLY A 76 -1.14 8.56 10.20
N SER A 77 -1.65 8.78 9.00
CA SER A 77 -2.99 8.35 8.62
C SER A 77 -2.95 7.42 7.41
N CYS A 78 -4.03 6.66 7.27
CA CYS A 78 -4.28 5.80 6.12
C CYS A 78 -5.78 5.57 5.98
N ASN A 79 -6.25 5.43 4.75
CA ASN A 79 -7.68 5.21 4.50
C ASN A 79 -7.92 4.26 3.32
N SER A 80 -9.15 3.74 3.24
CA SER A 80 -9.58 2.81 2.21
C SER A 80 -9.69 3.42 0.82
N TRP A 81 -9.73 4.75 0.71
CA TRP A 81 -9.83 5.45 -0.57
C TRP A 81 -8.46 5.71 -1.20
N GLU A 82 -7.35 5.40 -0.54
CA GLU A 82 -6.06 5.38 -1.22
C GLU A 82 -6.13 4.40 -2.40
N LYS A 83 -5.66 4.82 -3.57
CA LYS A 83 -5.77 4.09 -4.85
C LYS A 83 -5.43 2.60 -4.74
N LYS A 84 -4.40 2.27 -3.97
CA LYS A 84 -3.91 0.91 -3.77
C LYS A 84 -4.87 -0.01 -2.99
N TYR A 85 -5.82 0.57 -2.22
CA TYR A 85 -6.83 -0.18 -1.48
C TYR A 85 -8.19 -0.10 -2.16
N ARG A 86 -8.54 1.09 -2.67
CA ARG A 86 -9.83 1.38 -3.31
C ARG A 86 -10.04 0.57 -4.59
N TYR A 87 -8.97 0.32 -5.32
CA TYR A 87 -9.02 -0.37 -6.61
C TYR A 87 -8.14 -1.60 -6.62
N ARG A 88 -8.54 -2.58 -7.44
CA ARG A 88 -7.73 -3.73 -7.82
C ARG A 88 -7.63 -3.84 -9.33
N GLU A 89 -6.51 -4.36 -9.81
CA GLU A 89 -6.34 -4.66 -11.23
C GLU A 89 -7.03 -5.98 -11.55
N GLN A 90 -8.07 -5.93 -12.36
CA GLN A 90 -8.73 -7.11 -12.88
C GLN A 90 -8.23 -7.42 -14.29
N LYS A 91 -7.61 -8.58 -14.45
CA LYS A 91 -7.15 -9.10 -15.74
C LYS A 91 -8.25 -9.93 -16.37
N PRO A 92 -8.33 -9.95 -17.73
CA PRO A 92 -9.32 -10.76 -18.40
C PRO A 92 -9.07 -12.25 -18.16
N THR A 93 -10.14 -12.96 -17.79
CA THR A 93 -10.12 -14.38 -17.42
C THR A 93 -10.42 -15.24 -18.64
N CYS A 94 -9.67 -16.31 -18.80
CA CYS A 94 -9.87 -17.26 -19.87
C CYS A 94 -11.13 -18.12 -19.65
N PRO A 95 -12.10 -18.13 -20.57
CA PRO A 95 -13.33 -18.91 -20.42
C PRO A 95 -13.10 -20.43 -20.46
N ARG A 96 -11.91 -20.89 -20.91
CA ARG A 96 -11.58 -22.32 -20.98
C ARG A 96 -10.91 -22.85 -19.71
N CYS A 97 -10.01 -22.08 -19.08
CA CYS A 97 -9.25 -22.55 -17.91
C CYS A 97 -9.45 -21.70 -16.66
N ASN A 98 -10.31 -20.69 -16.72
CA ASN A 98 -10.63 -19.75 -15.64
C ASN A 98 -9.40 -19.01 -15.03
N GLN A 99 -8.27 -18.97 -15.76
CA GLN A 99 -7.08 -18.24 -15.32
C GLN A 99 -7.07 -16.81 -15.86
N PRO A 100 -6.61 -15.80 -15.08
CA PRO A 100 -6.53 -14.40 -15.51
C PRO A 100 -5.32 -14.14 -16.41
N THR A 101 -5.22 -14.89 -17.49
CA THR A 101 -4.04 -14.98 -18.35
C THR A 101 -4.31 -14.60 -19.80
N ILE A 102 -5.47 -14.03 -20.10
CA ILE A 102 -5.79 -13.54 -21.44
C ILE A 102 -4.93 -12.31 -21.75
N ARG A 103 -4.38 -12.32 -22.97
CA ARG A 103 -3.71 -11.18 -23.60
C ARG A 103 -4.34 -10.91 -24.94
N GLN A 104 -4.35 -9.64 -25.31
CA GLN A 104 -4.77 -9.21 -26.64
C GLN A 104 -3.55 -9.14 -27.54
N GLY A 105 -3.57 -9.87 -28.66
CA GLY A 105 -2.68 -9.71 -29.78
C GLY A 105 -3.29 -8.81 -30.85
N GLU A 106 -2.64 -8.69 -32.00
CA GLU A 106 -3.13 -7.86 -33.11
C GLU A 106 -4.47 -8.33 -33.67
N ASN A 107 -4.65 -9.62 -33.82
CA ASN A 107 -5.81 -10.22 -34.49
C ASN A 107 -6.63 -11.19 -33.62
N GLU A 108 -6.16 -11.54 -32.43
CA GLU A 108 -6.79 -12.50 -31.54
C GLU A 108 -6.51 -12.26 -30.07
N TYR A 109 -7.40 -12.73 -29.22
CA TYR A 109 -7.08 -12.96 -27.83
C TYR A 109 -6.41 -14.32 -27.67
N TYR A 110 -5.42 -14.42 -26.77
CA TYR A 110 -4.80 -15.71 -26.44
C TYR A 110 -4.58 -15.86 -24.94
N CYS A 111 -4.76 -17.07 -24.46
CA CYS A 111 -4.48 -17.44 -23.09
C CYS A 111 -2.98 -17.77 -22.95
N TRP A 112 -2.24 -16.91 -22.24
CA TRP A 112 -0.78 -16.96 -22.28
C TRP A 112 -0.19 -18.08 -21.43
N LYS A 113 0.42 -19.08 -22.08
CA LYS A 113 1.00 -20.26 -21.45
C LYS A 113 2.12 -19.94 -20.45
N LYS A 114 2.97 -18.93 -20.74
CA LYS A 114 4.12 -18.59 -19.87
C LYS A 114 3.73 -18.13 -18.47
N ILE A 115 2.47 -17.71 -18.28
CA ILE A 115 1.96 -17.27 -16.97
C ILE A 115 0.85 -18.18 -16.44
N GLY A 116 0.85 -19.45 -16.86
CA GLY A 116 -0.09 -20.46 -16.39
C GLY A 116 -1.38 -20.61 -17.20
N GLY A 117 -1.46 -20.00 -18.38
CA GLY A 117 -2.61 -20.14 -19.27
C GLY A 117 -2.62 -21.45 -20.06
N CYS A 118 -3.78 -21.81 -20.62
CA CYS A 118 -3.98 -23.04 -21.40
C CYS A 118 -3.55 -22.93 -22.87
N GLY A 119 -3.24 -21.74 -23.39
CA GLY A 119 -2.87 -21.50 -24.78
C GLY A 119 -4.05 -21.41 -25.74
N ALA A 120 -5.29 -21.40 -25.29
CA ALA A 120 -6.45 -21.21 -26.13
C ALA A 120 -6.42 -19.86 -26.85
N LYS A 121 -6.92 -19.81 -28.07
CA LYS A 121 -7.03 -18.61 -28.90
C LYS A 121 -8.50 -18.30 -29.14
N PHE A 122 -8.84 -17.05 -29.22
CA PHE A 122 -10.20 -16.56 -29.40
C PHE A 122 -10.20 -15.37 -30.36
N PRO A 123 -11.17 -15.20 -31.23
CA PRO A 123 -11.27 -14.03 -32.10
C PRO A 123 -11.50 -12.74 -31.25
N LEU A 124 -11.10 -11.60 -31.76
CA LEU A 124 -11.32 -10.31 -31.06
C LEU A 124 -12.82 -10.00 -30.86
N THR A 125 -13.68 -10.56 -31.69
CA THR A 125 -15.14 -10.45 -31.58
C THR A 125 -15.75 -11.37 -30.52
N TYR A 126 -14.94 -12.14 -29.77
CA TYR A 126 -15.47 -13.07 -28.77
C TYR A 126 -15.99 -12.33 -27.55
N GLU A 127 -17.29 -12.10 -27.51
CA GLU A 127 -17.99 -11.27 -26.53
C GLU A 127 -17.73 -11.68 -25.08
N VAL A 128 -17.56 -12.97 -24.81
CA VAL A 128 -17.27 -13.46 -23.45
C VAL A 128 -15.95 -12.91 -22.89
N ILE A 129 -15.00 -12.55 -23.75
CA ILE A 129 -13.75 -11.90 -23.33
C ILE A 129 -13.88 -10.38 -23.48
N ALA A 130 -14.42 -9.90 -24.60
CA ALA A 130 -14.50 -8.48 -24.91
C ALA A 130 -15.33 -7.69 -23.88
N ASN A 131 -16.40 -8.30 -23.33
CA ASN A 131 -17.32 -7.68 -22.37
C ASN A 131 -16.87 -7.84 -20.90
N GLN A 132 -15.71 -8.45 -20.64
CA GLN A 132 -15.21 -8.54 -19.26
C GLN A 132 -14.81 -7.16 -18.74
N LYS A 133 -15.25 -6.82 -17.53
CA LYS A 133 -14.73 -5.65 -16.83
C LYS A 133 -13.28 -5.89 -16.48
N THR A 134 -12.37 -5.13 -17.08
CA THR A 134 -10.92 -5.24 -16.91
C THR A 134 -10.29 -3.91 -16.55
N GLY A 135 -9.04 -3.94 -16.10
CA GLY A 135 -8.33 -2.75 -15.64
C GLY A 135 -8.58 -2.48 -14.15
N LEU A 136 -8.56 -1.21 -13.78
CA LEU A 136 -8.81 -0.79 -12.39
C LEU A 136 -10.31 -0.84 -12.11
N ILE A 137 -10.70 -1.77 -11.26
CA ILE A 137 -12.09 -1.90 -10.78
C ILE A 137 -12.17 -1.65 -9.27
N PRO A 138 -13.32 -1.22 -8.73
CA PRO A 138 -13.51 -1.12 -7.30
C PRO A 138 -13.17 -2.42 -6.57
N ASN A 139 -12.49 -2.32 -5.45
CA ASN A 139 -12.09 -3.47 -4.67
C ASN A 139 -13.27 -4.01 -3.86
N SER A 140 -13.85 -5.13 -4.29
CA SER A 140 -14.95 -5.80 -3.58
C SER A 140 -14.54 -6.39 -2.23
N GLU A 141 -13.23 -6.55 -1.98
CA GLU A 141 -12.65 -7.13 -0.76
C GLU A 141 -12.07 -6.03 0.15
N ILE A 142 -12.65 -4.82 0.11
CA ILE A 142 -12.13 -3.67 0.87
C ILE A 142 -12.18 -3.91 2.37
N PHE A 143 -13.12 -4.71 2.87
CA PHE A 143 -13.25 -5.06 4.28
C PHE A 143 -12.05 -5.88 4.81
N ASP A 144 -11.44 -6.70 3.97
CA ASP A 144 -10.26 -7.48 4.33
C ASP A 144 -9.02 -6.59 4.51
N GLN A 145 -9.08 -5.34 4.02
CA GLN A 145 -7.99 -4.38 4.11
C GLN A 145 -7.97 -3.58 5.42
N ILE A 146 -9.00 -3.66 6.26
CA ILE A 146 -9.11 -2.84 7.48
C ILE A 146 -7.85 -2.94 8.35
N ASN A 147 -7.43 -4.15 8.69
CA ASN A 147 -6.21 -4.37 9.48
C ASN A 147 -4.94 -3.87 8.77
N THR A 148 -4.88 -4.01 7.46
CA THR A 148 -3.76 -3.51 6.64
C THR A 148 -3.70 -1.98 6.68
N ILE A 149 -4.85 -1.30 6.57
CA ILE A 149 -4.97 0.16 6.63
C ILE A 149 -4.55 0.67 8.01
N GLN A 150 -5.01 0.04 9.10
CA GLN A 150 -4.60 0.37 10.47
C GLN A 150 -3.09 0.24 10.66
N LYS A 151 -2.51 -0.91 10.28
CA LYS A 151 -1.06 -1.15 10.36
C LYS A 151 -0.25 -0.17 9.52
N MET A 152 -0.80 0.29 8.38
CA MET A 152 -0.14 1.29 7.55
C MET A 152 -0.14 2.67 8.23
N ALA A 153 -1.24 3.09 8.87
CA ALA A 153 -1.30 4.32 9.63
C ALA A 153 -0.30 4.31 10.81
N GLN A 154 -0.23 3.18 11.56
CA GLN A 154 0.75 2.97 12.62
C GLN A 154 2.19 3.03 12.08
N LYS A 155 2.47 2.36 10.95
CA LYS A 155 3.79 2.42 10.33
C LYS A 155 4.18 3.85 9.95
N ARG A 156 3.27 4.62 9.36
CA ARG A 156 3.52 6.00 8.97
C ARG A 156 3.85 6.89 10.16
N SER A 157 3.10 6.76 11.26
CA SER A 157 3.38 7.53 12.48
C SER A 157 4.73 7.18 13.10
N LEU A 158 5.07 5.88 13.15
CA LEU A 158 6.35 5.41 13.69
C LEU A 158 7.54 5.92 12.86
N VAL A 159 7.50 5.70 11.55
CA VAL A 159 8.61 6.10 10.65
C VAL A 159 8.78 7.61 10.68
N GLY A 160 7.69 8.39 10.65
CA GLY A 160 7.73 9.84 10.74
C GLY A 160 8.36 10.34 12.05
N ALA A 161 7.98 9.76 13.19
CA ALA A 161 8.56 10.11 14.48
C ALA A 161 10.07 9.80 14.55
N VAL A 162 10.47 8.64 14.00
CA VAL A 162 11.89 8.23 13.96
C VAL A 162 12.71 9.10 13.01
N LEU A 163 12.15 9.64 11.96
CA LEU A 163 12.86 10.60 11.11
C LEU A 163 13.17 11.90 11.85
N ILE A 164 12.28 12.32 12.75
CA ILE A 164 12.43 13.60 13.52
C ILE A 164 13.45 13.44 14.66
N ALA A 165 13.27 12.45 15.53
CA ALA A 165 13.99 12.34 16.79
C ALA A 165 15.52 12.28 16.65
N PRO A 166 16.12 11.37 15.85
CA PRO A 166 17.56 11.30 15.65
C PRO A 166 18.06 12.20 14.52
N GLY A 167 17.25 13.09 13.96
CA GLY A 167 17.62 13.92 12.82
C GLY A 167 17.81 13.09 11.52
N ALA A 168 17.18 11.92 11.44
CA ALA A 168 17.37 10.99 10.32
C ALA A 168 16.76 11.47 8.99
N SER A 169 15.95 12.53 9.01
CA SER A 169 15.43 13.21 7.82
C SER A 169 16.51 13.84 6.94
N GLU A 170 17.72 14.01 7.45
CA GLU A 170 18.87 14.39 6.64
C GLU A 170 19.27 13.30 5.64
N PHE A 171 19.13 12.03 6.04
CA PHE A 171 19.57 10.85 5.29
C PHE A 171 18.45 10.10 4.59
N PHE A 172 17.25 10.15 5.16
CA PHE A 172 16.09 9.36 4.70
C PHE A 172 14.87 10.24 4.48
N THR A 173 13.93 9.74 3.68
CA THR A 173 12.59 10.29 3.53
C THR A 173 11.53 9.24 3.86
N GLN A 174 10.32 9.68 4.14
CA GLN A 174 9.11 8.85 4.19
C GLN A 174 8.19 9.17 3.01
N ASP A 175 8.32 10.36 2.43
CA ASP A 175 7.36 10.92 1.50
C ASP A 175 7.53 10.33 0.10
N LEU A 176 6.41 9.93 -0.47
CA LEU A 176 6.27 9.52 -1.86
C LEU A 176 5.88 10.69 -2.76
N GLU A 177 5.70 11.89 -2.15
CA GLU A 177 5.06 13.05 -2.76
C GLU A 177 6.01 13.91 -3.60
N ASP A 178 7.31 13.65 -3.55
CA ASP A 178 8.29 14.27 -4.44
C ASP A 178 8.27 13.65 -5.87
N ARG A 179 7.05 13.37 -6.39
CA ARG A 179 6.84 12.85 -7.74
C ARG A 179 6.30 13.90 -8.68
#